data_54da04172c55baaaa5f29186d1c3115f
#
_entry.id   54da04172c55baaaa5f29186d1c3115f
#
_cell.length_a   1.000
_cell.length_b   1.000
_cell.length_c   1.000
_cell.angle_alpha   90.00
_cell.angle_beta   90.00
_cell.angle_gamma   90.00
#
_symmetry.space_group_name_H-M   'P 1'
#
loop_
_entity.id
_entity.type
_entity.pdbx_description
1 polymer ?
#
loop_
_entity_poly.entity_id
_entity_poly.type
_entity_poly.pdbx_seq_one_letter_code
_entity_poly.pdbx_strand_id
1 'polypeptide(L)'
;GTDLETVNTVWSFWLNILVWPIMVIASFPFALLFKAFAPKRTLYGAVLVYLTTINTMTAALILLMLGLVLVSDSQTTLLLSLFVSTVIYFYVTARVVSALYSSSLIGTILKVFSFVLLTPVTLVLTLALQIVAFDQVMEHRFDLNVTDIIELTGEPAP
;
A
#
# COMPACT_ATOMS: atom_id res chain seq x y z
N GLY A 1 -14.40 31.23 -7.61
CA GLY A 1 -14.18 29.96 -8.25
C GLY A 1 -13.00 29.27 -7.62
N THR A 2 -13.15 28.02 -7.25
CA THR A 2 -12.06 27.21 -6.71
C THR A 2 -11.11 26.90 -7.85
N ASP A 3 -9.89 27.37 -7.74
CA ASP A 3 -8.84 27.21 -8.74
C ASP A 3 -8.30 25.76 -8.68
N LEU A 4 -8.00 25.15 -9.82
CA LEU A 4 -7.40 23.82 -9.94
C LEU A 4 -6.12 23.68 -9.11
N GLU A 5 -5.34 24.75 -8.97
CA GLU A 5 -4.13 24.79 -8.14
C GLU A 5 -4.47 24.61 -6.66
N THR A 6 -5.53 25.29 -6.20
CA THR A 6 -6.03 25.15 -4.82
C THR A 6 -6.52 23.73 -4.56
N VAL A 7 -7.28 23.14 -5.49
CA VAL A 7 -7.75 21.75 -5.38
C VAL A 7 -6.57 20.78 -5.30
N ASN A 8 -5.56 20.94 -6.16
CA ASN A 8 -4.38 20.06 -6.18
C ASN A 8 -3.54 20.19 -4.90
N THR A 9 -3.41 21.41 -4.36
CA THR A 9 -2.69 21.65 -3.10
C THR A 9 -3.40 20.99 -1.93
N VAL A 10 -4.73 21.17 -1.84
CA VAL A 10 -5.57 20.56 -0.81
C VAL A 10 -5.57 19.03 -0.94
N TRP A 11 -5.68 18.50 -2.16
CA TRP A 11 -5.57 17.08 -2.47
C TRP A 11 -4.26 16.50 -1.92
N SER A 12 -3.14 17.09 -2.30
CA SER A 12 -1.81 16.61 -1.88
C SER A 12 -1.63 16.65 -0.36
N PHE A 13 -2.10 17.70 0.30
CA PHE A 13 -2.03 17.86 1.75
C PHE A 13 -2.84 16.76 2.48
N TRP A 14 -4.11 16.59 2.11
CA TRP A 14 -4.98 15.61 2.77
C TRP A 14 -4.60 14.17 2.44
N LEU A 15 -4.13 13.91 1.24
CA LEU A 15 -3.63 12.59 0.85
C LEU A 15 -2.45 12.18 1.75
N ASN A 16 -1.52 13.10 2.01
CA ASN A 16 -0.39 12.84 2.90
C ASN A 16 -0.81 12.61 4.36
N ILE A 17 -1.81 13.33 4.87
CA ILE A 17 -2.31 13.12 6.23
C ILE A 17 -3.10 11.81 6.35
N LEU A 18 -3.97 11.52 5.40
CA LEU A 18 -4.87 10.36 5.46
C LEU A 18 -4.16 9.03 5.16
N VAL A 19 -3.04 9.06 4.44
CA VAL A 19 -2.26 7.84 4.12
C VAL A 19 -1.93 7.03 5.37
N TRP A 20 -1.46 7.68 6.44
CA TRP A 20 -1.02 6.96 7.64
C TRP A 20 -2.15 6.20 8.36
N PRO A 21 -3.26 6.82 8.76
CA PRO A 21 -4.36 6.09 9.38
C PRO A 21 -4.95 5.02 8.48
N ILE A 22 -5.06 5.28 7.17
CA ILE A 22 -5.58 4.31 6.20
C ILE A 22 -4.64 3.11 6.08
N MET A 23 -3.32 3.33 6.04
CA MET A 23 -2.35 2.23 6.03
C MET A 23 -2.42 1.36 7.30
N VAL A 24 -2.66 1.97 8.46
CA VAL A 24 -2.88 1.22 9.70
C VAL A 24 -4.13 0.36 9.59
N ILE A 25 -5.24 0.89 9.12
CA ILE A 25 -6.50 0.15 8.92
C ILE A 25 -6.30 -0.97 7.88
N ALA A 26 -5.67 -0.66 6.75
CA ALA A 26 -5.38 -1.64 5.69
C ALA A 26 -4.40 -2.74 6.13
N SER A 27 -3.61 -2.51 7.18
CA SER A 27 -2.73 -3.53 7.75
C SER A 27 -3.48 -4.62 8.52
N PHE A 28 -4.70 -4.34 8.96
CA PHE A 28 -5.45 -5.21 9.85
C PHE A 28 -5.76 -6.60 9.25
N PRO A 29 -6.17 -6.75 7.97
CA PRO A 29 -6.35 -8.07 7.35
C PRO A 29 -5.08 -8.91 7.36
N PHE A 30 -3.91 -8.32 7.12
CA PHE A 30 -2.63 -9.03 7.19
C PHE A 30 -2.26 -9.43 8.63
N ALA A 31 -2.53 -8.57 9.60
CA ALA A 31 -2.33 -8.88 11.01
C ALA A 31 -3.23 -10.06 11.45
N LEU A 32 -4.47 -10.09 10.99
CA LEU A 32 -5.38 -11.22 11.21
C LEU A 32 -4.87 -12.50 10.54
N LEU A 33 -4.36 -12.41 9.31
CA LEU A 33 -3.76 -13.54 8.62
C LEU A 33 -2.54 -14.09 9.38
N PHE A 34 -1.63 -13.23 9.84
CA PHE A 34 -0.50 -13.65 10.65
C PHE A 34 -0.94 -14.21 12.01
N LYS A 35 -2.00 -13.67 12.60
CA LYS A 35 -2.62 -14.24 13.80
C LYS A 35 -3.18 -15.65 13.53
N ALA A 36 -3.82 -15.87 12.38
CA ALA A 36 -4.32 -17.18 11.97
C ALA A 36 -3.18 -18.18 11.77
N PHE A 37 -2.03 -17.76 11.24
CA PHE A 37 -0.86 -18.63 11.10
C PHE A 37 -0.23 -19.06 12.44
N ALA A 38 -0.41 -18.27 13.49
CA ALA A 38 0.06 -18.57 14.84
C ALA A 38 -0.96 -18.13 15.90
N PRO A 39 -2.01 -18.92 16.15
CA PRO A 39 -3.12 -18.56 17.06
C PRO A 39 -2.68 -18.22 18.49
N LYS A 40 -1.55 -18.77 18.92
CA LYS A 40 -0.96 -18.51 20.27
C LYS A 40 -0.33 -17.11 20.39
N ARG A 41 -0.01 -16.43 19.28
CA ARG A 41 0.52 -15.06 19.33
C ARG A 41 -0.57 -14.05 19.64
N THR A 42 -0.18 -12.94 20.27
CA THR A 42 -1.09 -11.80 20.47
C THR A 42 -1.35 -11.11 19.14
N LEU A 43 -2.51 -10.44 18.99
CA LEU A 43 -2.82 -9.61 17.82
C LEU A 43 -1.77 -8.51 17.65
N TYR A 44 -1.35 -7.88 18.75
CA TYR A 44 -0.28 -6.88 18.75
C TYR A 44 1.02 -7.42 18.14
N GLY A 45 1.43 -8.64 18.55
CA GLY A 45 2.60 -9.30 17.96
C GLY A 45 2.45 -9.57 16.46
N ALA A 46 1.24 -9.90 15.99
CA ALA A 46 0.96 -10.09 14.56
C ALA A 46 1.06 -8.76 13.78
N VAL A 47 0.53 -7.67 14.34
CA VAL A 47 0.66 -6.30 13.76
C VAL A 47 2.13 -5.91 13.66
N LEU A 48 2.92 -6.10 14.71
CA LEU A 48 4.36 -5.79 14.69
C LEU A 48 5.11 -6.57 13.61
N VAL A 49 4.82 -7.88 13.47
CA VAL A 49 5.43 -8.70 12.41
C VAL A 49 5.09 -8.15 11.04
N TYR A 50 3.82 -7.80 10.80
CA TYR A 50 3.40 -7.23 9.53
C TYR A 50 4.11 -5.89 9.25
N LEU A 51 4.08 -4.95 10.19
CA LEU A 51 4.71 -3.63 10.02
C LEU A 51 6.23 -3.76 9.80
N THR A 52 6.90 -4.64 10.54
CA THR A 52 8.33 -4.91 10.32
C THR A 52 8.59 -5.48 8.93
N THR A 53 7.73 -6.39 8.46
CA THR A 53 7.83 -6.98 7.13
C THR A 53 7.69 -5.91 6.03
N ILE A 54 6.67 -5.07 6.11
CA ILE A 54 6.44 -3.99 5.15
C ILE A 54 7.58 -2.96 5.19
N ASN A 55 8.01 -2.54 6.36
CA ASN A 55 9.14 -1.60 6.47
C ASN A 55 10.43 -2.16 5.86
N THR A 56 10.71 -3.46 6.06
CA THR A 56 11.87 -4.12 5.44
C THR A 56 11.76 -4.15 3.92
N MET A 57 10.58 -4.47 3.40
CA MET A 57 10.32 -4.43 1.95
C MET A 57 10.50 -3.02 1.39
N THR A 58 9.89 -2.03 2.03
CA THR A 58 9.95 -0.63 1.61
C THR A 58 11.38 -0.10 1.62
N ALA A 59 12.15 -0.38 2.66
CA ALA A 59 13.56 0.02 2.72
C ALA A 59 14.39 -0.61 1.60
N ALA A 60 14.21 -1.91 1.35
CA ALA A 60 14.89 -2.61 0.25
C ALA A 60 14.52 -2.03 -1.12
N LEU A 61 13.23 -1.70 -1.33
CA LEU A 61 12.74 -1.10 -2.57
C LEU A 61 13.28 0.31 -2.79
N ILE A 62 13.33 1.15 -1.76
CA ILE A 62 13.89 2.51 -1.86
C ILE A 62 15.36 2.44 -2.25
N LEU A 63 16.15 1.60 -1.59
CA LEU A 63 17.58 1.44 -1.91
C LEU A 63 17.78 0.95 -3.35
N LEU A 64 16.95 0.00 -3.80
CA LEU A 64 16.99 -0.48 -5.16
C LEU A 64 16.63 0.60 -6.18
N MET A 65 15.53 1.33 -5.93
CA MET A 65 15.06 2.40 -6.83
C MET A 65 16.10 3.50 -6.96
N LEU A 66 16.77 3.88 -5.87
CA LEU A 66 17.88 4.82 -5.91
C LEU A 66 19.01 4.32 -6.83
N GLY A 67 19.35 3.02 -6.76
CA GLY A 67 20.33 2.41 -7.63
C GLY A 67 19.92 2.40 -9.11
N LEU A 68 18.66 2.04 -9.39
CA LEU A 68 18.13 1.95 -10.75
C LEU A 68 18.05 3.31 -11.46
N VAL A 69 17.61 4.36 -10.77
CA VAL A 69 17.53 5.72 -11.30
C VAL A 69 18.90 6.23 -11.77
N LEU A 70 19.99 5.76 -11.16
CA LEU A 70 21.35 6.15 -11.53
C LEU A 70 21.88 5.45 -12.78
N VAL A 71 21.27 4.34 -13.22
CA VAL A 71 21.88 3.41 -14.18
C VAL A 71 21.05 3.23 -15.46
N SER A 72 19.74 3.50 -15.45
CA SER A 72 18.88 3.16 -16.59
C SER A 72 17.93 4.29 -17.01
N ASP A 73 17.42 4.17 -18.25
CA ASP A 73 16.37 5.03 -18.78
C ASP A 73 15.01 4.79 -18.07
N SER A 74 14.02 5.66 -18.33
CA SER A 74 12.75 5.64 -17.61
C SER A 74 11.91 4.37 -17.83
N GLN A 75 11.91 3.81 -19.04
CA GLN A 75 11.08 2.63 -19.35
C GLN A 75 11.70 1.36 -18.79
N THR A 76 13.02 1.17 -18.99
CA THR A 76 13.77 0.04 -18.45
C THR A 76 13.73 0.08 -16.92
N THR A 77 13.86 1.26 -16.31
CA THR A 77 13.74 1.45 -14.86
C THR A 77 12.38 0.98 -14.35
N LEU A 78 11.28 1.34 -15.02
CA LEU A 78 9.94 0.94 -14.61
C LEU A 78 9.76 -0.59 -14.63
N LEU A 79 10.08 -1.24 -15.73
CA LEU A 79 9.94 -2.69 -15.90
C LEU A 79 10.82 -3.47 -14.91
N LEU A 80 12.08 -3.04 -14.77
CA LEU A 80 13.02 -3.66 -13.86
C LEU A 80 12.59 -3.47 -12.40
N SER A 81 12.06 -2.29 -12.03
CA SER A 81 11.57 -2.02 -10.69
C SER A 81 10.36 -2.88 -10.33
N LEU A 82 9.41 -3.07 -11.26
CA LEU A 82 8.26 -3.96 -11.06
C LEU A 82 8.70 -5.42 -10.86
N PHE A 83 9.62 -5.90 -11.69
CA PHE A 83 10.14 -7.27 -11.58
C PHE A 83 10.85 -7.48 -10.25
N VAL A 84 11.80 -6.61 -9.91
CA VAL A 84 12.60 -6.77 -8.69
C VAL A 84 11.76 -6.52 -7.44
N SER A 85 10.79 -5.60 -7.48
CA SER A 85 9.82 -5.42 -6.39
C SER A 85 9.05 -6.70 -6.12
N THR A 86 8.61 -7.37 -7.17
CA THR A 86 7.90 -8.66 -7.06
C THR A 86 8.80 -9.72 -6.42
N VAL A 87 10.05 -9.84 -6.87
CA VAL A 87 11.01 -10.80 -6.31
C VAL A 87 11.29 -10.51 -4.82
N ILE A 88 11.53 -9.26 -4.45
CA ILE A 88 11.75 -8.85 -3.05
C ILE A 88 10.51 -9.17 -2.20
N TYR A 89 9.32 -8.86 -2.70
CA TYR A 89 8.07 -9.14 -2.02
C TYR A 89 7.93 -10.63 -1.67
N PHE A 90 8.09 -11.50 -2.66
CA PHE A 90 8.03 -12.96 -2.46
C PHE A 90 9.14 -13.46 -1.52
N TYR A 91 10.36 -13.00 -1.72
CA TYR A 91 11.50 -13.41 -0.92
C TYR A 91 11.32 -13.03 0.57
N VAL A 92 11.02 -11.77 0.86
CA VAL A 92 10.83 -11.30 2.24
C VAL A 92 9.65 -12.01 2.90
N THR A 93 8.52 -12.14 2.19
CA THR A 93 7.36 -12.86 2.72
C THR A 93 7.68 -14.33 3.04
N ALA A 94 8.36 -15.03 2.13
CA ALA A 94 8.77 -16.42 2.35
C ALA A 94 9.74 -16.56 3.54
N ARG A 95 10.69 -15.64 3.68
CA ARG A 95 11.64 -15.62 4.80
C ARG A 95 10.94 -15.37 6.13
N VAL A 96 10.02 -14.41 6.19
CA VAL A 96 9.24 -14.13 7.41
C VAL A 96 8.35 -15.31 7.78
N VAL A 97 7.65 -15.88 6.81
CA VAL A 97 6.76 -17.03 7.03
C VAL A 97 7.56 -18.24 7.50
N SER A 98 8.68 -18.57 6.85
CA SER A 98 9.49 -19.74 7.27
C SER A 98 10.20 -19.53 8.61
N ALA A 99 10.64 -18.32 8.92
CA ALA A 99 11.34 -18.05 10.17
C ALA A 99 10.41 -18.00 11.39
N LEU A 100 9.22 -17.42 11.23
CA LEU A 100 8.32 -17.12 12.35
C LEU A 100 7.15 -18.11 12.48
N TYR A 101 6.78 -18.75 11.39
CA TYR A 101 5.59 -19.61 11.29
C TYR A 101 5.94 -21.00 10.79
N SER A 102 7.11 -21.52 11.21
CA SER A 102 7.69 -22.79 10.78
C SER A 102 6.64 -23.85 10.50
N SER A 103 6.69 -24.41 9.32
CA SER A 103 5.78 -25.45 8.86
C SER A 103 6.50 -26.29 7.80
N SER A 104 5.87 -27.35 7.35
CA SER A 104 6.33 -28.08 6.18
C SER A 104 6.48 -27.14 4.97
N LEU A 105 7.23 -27.55 3.96
CA LEU A 105 7.42 -26.80 2.73
C LEU A 105 6.04 -26.41 2.12
N ILE A 106 5.11 -27.35 2.06
CA ILE A 106 3.75 -27.13 1.56
C ILE A 106 3.01 -26.09 2.40
N GLY A 107 3.11 -26.19 3.73
CA GLY A 107 2.50 -25.20 4.64
C GLY A 107 3.09 -23.80 4.47
N THR A 108 4.38 -23.68 4.21
CA THR A 108 5.02 -22.40 3.91
C THR A 108 4.52 -21.81 2.59
N ILE A 109 4.43 -22.63 1.54
CA ILE A 109 3.91 -22.21 0.23
C ILE A 109 2.46 -21.71 0.35
N LEU A 110 1.59 -22.45 1.04
CA LEU A 110 0.20 -22.05 1.25
C LEU A 110 0.08 -20.73 2.01
N LYS A 111 0.89 -20.51 3.04
CA LYS A 111 0.90 -19.26 3.81
C LYS A 111 1.38 -18.07 2.98
N VAL A 112 2.46 -18.25 2.19
CA VAL A 112 2.94 -17.22 1.26
C VAL A 112 1.87 -16.91 0.21
N PHE A 113 1.25 -17.92 -0.34
CA PHE A 113 0.18 -17.76 -1.34
C PHE A 113 -1.03 -17.00 -0.75
N SER A 114 -1.45 -17.33 0.48
CA SER A 114 -2.51 -16.59 1.18
C SER A 114 -2.16 -15.12 1.37
N PHE A 115 -0.90 -14.82 1.69
CA PHE A 115 -0.42 -13.44 1.83
C PHE A 115 -0.47 -12.70 0.49
N VAL A 116 -0.03 -13.34 -0.57
CA VAL A 116 -0.04 -12.78 -1.93
C VAL A 116 -1.46 -12.52 -2.42
N LEU A 117 -2.39 -13.45 -2.17
CA LEU A 117 -3.82 -13.28 -2.53
C LEU A 117 -4.49 -12.13 -1.76
N LEU A 118 -4.09 -11.90 -0.51
CA LEU A 118 -4.65 -10.84 0.30
C LEU A 118 -4.19 -9.44 -0.18
N THR A 119 -3.03 -9.34 -0.83
CA THR A 119 -2.45 -8.07 -1.27
C THR A 119 -3.36 -7.27 -2.20
N PRO A 120 -3.90 -7.80 -3.31
CA PRO A 120 -4.81 -7.04 -4.17
C PRO A 120 -6.10 -6.64 -3.44
N VAL A 121 -6.60 -7.48 -2.54
CA VAL A 121 -7.80 -7.16 -1.75
C VAL A 121 -7.54 -5.95 -0.85
N THR A 122 -6.42 -5.93 -0.14
CA THR A 122 -6.05 -4.80 0.72
C THR A 122 -5.70 -3.55 -0.07
N LEU A 123 -5.13 -3.69 -1.26
CA LEU A 123 -4.88 -2.55 -2.16
C LEU A 123 -6.19 -1.88 -2.57
N VAL A 124 -7.17 -2.67 -3.05
CA VAL A 124 -8.50 -2.16 -3.41
C VAL A 124 -9.19 -1.51 -2.22
N LEU A 125 -9.14 -2.16 -1.04
CA LEU A 125 -9.71 -1.60 0.19
C LEU A 125 -9.03 -0.27 0.57
N THR A 126 -7.72 -0.19 0.45
CA THR A 126 -6.96 1.03 0.75
C THR A 126 -7.37 2.17 -0.19
N LEU A 127 -7.45 1.91 -1.49
CA LEU A 127 -7.89 2.90 -2.48
C LEU A 127 -9.33 3.35 -2.22
N ALA A 128 -10.24 2.42 -1.95
CA ALA A 128 -11.63 2.75 -1.64
C ALA A 128 -11.74 3.63 -0.37
N LEU A 129 -11.00 3.29 0.68
CA LEU A 129 -10.95 4.08 1.92
C LEU A 129 -10.36 5.48 1.68
N GLN A 130 -9.33 5.60 0.82
CA GLN A 130 -8.75 6.90 0.47
C GLN A 130 -9.76 7.76 -0.27
N ILE A 131 -10.48 7.21 -1.26
CA ILE A 131 -11.50 7.94 -2.02
C ILE A 131 -12.61 8.42 -1.09
N VAL A 132 -13.16 7.53 -0.26
CA VAL A 132 -14.25 7.88 0.67
C VAL A 132 -13.79 8.93 1.70
N ALA A 133 -12.60 8.76 2.28
CA ALA A 133 -12.09 9.72 3.26
C ALA A 133 -11.82 11.09 2.63
N PHE A 134 -11.33 11.09 1.40
CA PHE A 134 -11.10 12.32 0.65
C PHE A 134 -12.41 13.03 0.30
N ASP A 135 -13.40 12.30 -0.21
CA ASP A 135 -14.72 12.81 -0.54
C ASP A 135 -15.37 13.49 0.66
N GLN A 136 -15.34 12.84 1.83
CA GLN A 136 -15.84 13.41 3.09
C GLN A 136 -15.14 14.71 3.51
N VAL A 137 -13.82 14.79 3.29
CA VAL A 137 -13.06 16.01 3.60
C VAL A 137 -13.42 17.14 2.63
N MET A 138 -13.52 16.84 1.35
CA MET A 138 -13.84 17.83 0.31
C MET A 138 -15.25 18.35 0.47
N GLU A 139 -16.24 17.48 0.70
CA GLU A 139 -17.62 17.87 0.97
C GLU A 139 -17.74 18.74 2.24
N HIS A 140 -17.13 18.31 3.34
CA HIS A 140 -17.26 19.00 4.62
C HIS A 140 -16.50 20.34 4.69
N ARG A 141 -15.38 20.47 3.99
CA ARG A 141 -14.49 21.64 4.07
C ARG A 141 -14.67 22.64 2.94
N PHE A 142 -15.05 22.16 1.77
CA PHE A 142 -15.04 22.96 0.53
C PHE A 142 -16.39 22.96 -0.20
N ASP A 143 -17.37 22.22 0.31
CA ASP A 143 -18.68 22.04 -0.34
C ASP A 143 -18.55 21.53 -1.80
N LEU A 144 -17.54 20.68 -2.02
CA LEU A 144 -17.19 20.07 -3.32
C LEU A 144 -17.25 18.56 -3.18
N ASN A 145 -17.91 17.89 -4.11
CA ASN A 145 -17.88 16.45 -4.20
C ASN A 145 -16.87 15.98 -5.29
N VAL A 146 -16.52 14.69 -5.30
CA VAL A 146 -15.57 14.12 -6.28
C VAL A 146 -16.06 14.29 -7.72
N THR A 147 -17.38 14.31 -7.94
CA THR A 147 -17.98 14.51 -9.29
C THR A 147 -17.70 15.92 -9.80
N ASP A 148 -17.84 16.94 -8.94
CA ASP A 148 -17.53 18.33 -9.29
C ASP A 148 -16.05 18.51 -9.65
N ILE A 149 -15.17 17.79 -8.96
CA ILE A 149 -13.72 17.81 -9.24
C ILE A 149 -13.41 17.15 -10.57
N ILE A 150 -14.07 16.04 -10.90
CA ILE A 150 -13.89 15.34 -12.18
C ILE A 150 -14.39 16.23 -13.34
N GLU A 151 -15.51 16.92 -13.18
CA GLU A 151 -16.02 17.87 -14.16
C GLU A 151 -15.05 19.03 -14.38
N LEU A 152 -14.51 19.61 -13.31
CA LEU A 152 -13.51 20.68 -13.39
C LEU A 152 -12.21 20.27 -14.08
N THR A 153 -11.81 18.99 -13.96
CA THR A 153 -10.60 18.48 -14.59
C THR A 153 -10.82 17.95 -16.01
N GLY A 154 -12.07 17.67 -16.38
CA GLY A 154 -12.46 17.14 -17.70
C GLY A 154 -12.77 18.20 -18.75
N GLU A 155 -12.92 19.47 -18.39
CA GLU A 155 -13.09 20.54 -19.37
C GLU A 155 -11.79 20.80 -20.13
N PRO A 156 -11.78 20.68 -21.47
CA PRO A 156 -10.63 21.10 -22.27
C PRO A 156 -10.41 22.61 -22.05
N ALA A 157 -9.17 23.00 -21.69
CA ALA A 157 -8.79 24.40 -21.58
C ALA A 157 -9.17 25.15 -22.87
N PRO A 158 -9.74 26.36 -22.78
CA PRO A 158 -10.19 27.16 -23.91
C PRO A 158 -9.05 27.55 -24.81
#